data_90440fe0f0d7e200708288c9d2016bc9
#
_entry.id   90440fe0f0d7e200708288c9d2016bc9
#
_cell.length_a   1.000
_cell.length_b   1.000
_cell.length_c   1.000
_cell.angle_alpha   90.00
_cell.angle_beta   90.00
_cell.angle_gamma   90.00
#
_symmetry.space_group_name_H-M   'P 1'
#
loop_
_entity.id
_entity.type
_entity.pdbx_description
1 polymer ?
#
loop_
_entity_poly.entity_id
_entity_poly.type
_entity_poly.pdbx_seq_one_letter_code
_entity_poly.pdbx_strand_id
1 'polypeptide(L)'
;KATSSILGVVMLSALDGRYDELFVSNYGLINVVDELLRVPGVGDARLFGLMNYSMRIWLDPERMAATGLTPSDVAAALRDQNAQLPAGRVGAEPQAEEVDFTFTLVTRGRLTSVEEFGAVIVRSTEDGSVVRLRDIARVELGARDYDFKATLNGKPAVPIGIFLQPGANALATMDGVRERLAELQGSFPEGLVGQVPYDTTKFVRISIQEVAWTLLEAFVLVFGVVFLFLQNWRATVIPSLAV
;
A
#
# COMPACT_ATOMS: atom_id res chain seq x y z
N LYS A 1 13.96 5.41 18.17
CA LYS A 1 13.87 4.57 16.96
C LYS A 1 14.62 5.30 15.86
N ALA A 2 15.64 4.67 15.27
CA ALA A 2 16.30 5.22 14.10
C ALA A 2 15.24 5.37 12.99
N THR A 3 15.09 6.58 12.46
CA THR A 3 14.21 6.82 11.31
C THR A 3 14.85 6.13 10.11
N SER A 4 14.19 5.10 9.58
CA SER A 4 14.60 4.44 8.35
C SER A 4 14.55 5.46 7.21
N SER A 5 15.64 5.59 6.46
CA SER A 5 15.69 6.49 5.30
C SER A 5 14.91 5.90 4.13
N ILE A 6 14.23 6.76 3.39
CA ILE A 6 13.57 6.33 2.16
C ILE A 6 14.64 5.92 1.14
N LEU A 7 14.53 4.69 0.64
CA LEU A 7 15.43 4.11 -0.34
C LEU A 7 14.97 4.41 -1.77
N GLY A 8 13.66 4.30 -1.98
CA GLY A 8 13.05 4.53 -3.27
C GLY A 8 11.53 4.55 -3.20
N VAL A 9 10.90 4.81 -4.33
CA VAL A 9 9.45 4.79 -4.48
C VAL A 9 9.08 3.89 -5.66
N VAL A 10 8.26 2.90 -5.40
CA VAL A 10 7.57 2.11 -6.41
C VAL A 10 6.24 2.79 -6.69
N MET A 11 5.88 2.98 -7.95
CA MET A 11 4.58 3.54 -8.33
C MET A 11 3.80 2.52 -9.16
N LEU A 12 2.57 2.27 -8.74
CA LEU A 12 1.61 1.45 -9.47
C LEU A 12 0.68 2.37 -10.25
N SER A 13 0.47 2.10 -11.53
CA SER A 13 -0.43 2.89 -12.37
C SER A 13 -1.20 2.01 -13.35
N ALA A 14 -2.44 2.39 -13.67
CA ALA A 14 -3.21 1.79 -14.74
C ALA A 14 -2.88 2.50 -16.07
N LEU A 15 -2.49 1.75 -17.10
CA LEU A 15 -2.07 2.31 -18.39
C LEU A 15 -3.24 2.85 -19.20
N ASP A 16 -4.38 2.18 -19.16
CA ASP A 16 -5.55 2.38 -20.04
C ASP A 16 -6.79 2.91 -19.31
N GLY A 17 -6.67 3.27 -18.03
CA GLY A 17 -7.78 3.79 -17.25
C GLY A 17 -8.86 2.75 -16.87
N ARG A 18 -8.60 1.45 -17.07
CA ARG A 18 -9.53 0.36 -16.67
C ARG A 18 -9.76 0.30 -15.17
N TYR A 19 -8.76 0.70 -14.40
CA TYR A 19 -8.78 0.65 -12.94
C TYR A 19 -8.70 2.06 -12.38
N ASP A 20 -9.56 2.35 -11.41
CA ASP A 20 -9.51 3.57 -10.64
C ASP A 20 -8.39 3.56 -9.59
N GLU A 21 -8.07 4.71 -9.04
CA GLU A 21 -7.02 4.86 -8.02
C GLU A 21 -7.33 4.00 -6.76
N LEU A 22 -8.61 3.83 -6.43
CA LEU A 22 -9.05 3.05 -5.28
C LEU A 22 -8.73 1.57 -5.45
N PHE A 23 -9.00 1.00 -6.64
CA PHE A 23 -8.62 -0.37 -6.97
C PHE A 23 -7.11 -0.55 -6.92
N VAL A 24 -6.34 0.35 -7.58
CA VAL A 24 -4.88 0.28 -7.63
C VAL A 24 -4.26 0.36 -6.23
N SER A 25 -4.79 1.25 -5.37
CA SER A 25 -4.38 1.39 -3.98
C SER A 25 -4.61 0.11 -3.17
N ASN A 26 -5.80 -0.47 -3.28
CA ASN A 26 -6.16 -1.68 -2.56
C ASN A 26 -5.38 -2.90 -3.08
N TYR A 27 -5.24 -3.04 -4.41
CA TYR A 27 -4.42 -4.08 -5.01
C TYR A 27 -2.96 -3.98 -4.56
N GLY A 28 -2.41 -2.75 -4.57
CA GLY A 28 -1.05 -2.47 -4.11
C GLY A 28 -0.83 -2.86 -2.65
N LEU A 29 -1.79 -2.53 -1.79
CA LEU A 29 -1.73 -2.87 -0.37
C LEU A 29 -1.73 -4.38 -0.13
N ILE A 30 -2.62 -5.11 -0.79
CA ILE A 30 -2.83 -6.55 -0.53
C ILE A 30 -1.77 -7.42 -1.21
N ASN A 31 -1.39 -7.08 -2.47
CA ASN A 31 -0.59 -7.98 -3.30
C ASN A 31 0.87 -7.52 -3.48
N VAL A 32 1.17 -6.25 -3.26
CA VAL A 32 2.50 -5.71 -3.57
C VAL A 32 3.29 -5.33 -2.32
N VAL A 33 2.68 -4.63 -1.37
CA VAL A 33 3.38 -4.14 -0.17
C VAL A 33 3.98 -5.28 0.63
N ASP A 34 3.22 -6.34 0.90
CA ASP A 34 3.70 -7.49 1.69
C ASP A 34 4.84 -8.24 0.98
N GLU A 35 4.80 -8.32 -0.34
CA GLU A 35 5.85 -8.97 -1.13
C GLU A 35 7.13 -8.13 -1.17
N LEU A 36 7.02 -6.81 -1.23
CA LEU A 36 8.18 -5.92 -1.15
C LEU A 36 8.81 -5.90 0.25
N LEU A 37 8.00 -6.06 1.30
CA LEU A 37 8.49 -6.22 2.68
C LEU A 37 9.32 -7.49 2.90
N ARG A 38 9.12 -8.54 2.08
CA ARG A 38 9.90 -9.79 2.15
C ARG A 38 11.29 -9.68 1.52
N VAL A 39 11.55 -8.60 0.79
CA VAL A 39 12.87 -8.40 0.16
C VAL A 39 13.92 -8.14 1.24
N PRO A 40 15.05 -8.86 1.25
CA PRO A 40 16.11 -8.67 2.22
C PRO A 40 16.63 -7.23 2.24
N GLY A 41 16.70 -6.63 3.42
CA GLY A 41 17.16 -5.24 3.61
C GLY A 41 16.04 -4.20 3.56
N VAL A 42 14.83 -4.53 3.16
CA VAL A 42 13.66 -3.66 3.31
C VAL A 42 13.23 -3.66 4.77
N GLY A 43 13.24 -2.50 5.39
CA GLY A 43 12.81 -2.31 6.78
C GLY A 43 11.33 -1.96 6.90
N ASP A 44 10.79 -1.31 5.88
CA ASP A 44 9.37 -0.95 5.80
C ASP A 44 8.97 -0.65 4.35
N ALA A 45 7.72 -0.91 4.01
CA ALA A 45 7.12 -0.53 2.74
C ALA A 45 5.73 0.08 3.01
N ARG A 46 5.53 1.33 2.61
CA ARG A 46 4.31 2.08 2.92
C ARG A 46 3.68 2.65 1.67
N LEU A 47 2.41 2.39 1.53
CA LEU A 47 1.61 3.02 0.53
C LEU A 47 1.23 4.44 0.99
N PHE A 48 1.57 5.46 0.18
CA PHE A 48 1.20 6.84 0.43
C PHE A 48 -0.17 7.13 -0.19
N GLY A 49 -1.02 7.85 0.54
CA GLY A 49 -2.37 8.12 0.10
C GLY A 49 -3.22 6.85 0.04
N LEU A 50 -3.12 6.01 1.09
CA LEU A 50 -3.88 4.77 1.16
C LEU A 50 -5.38 5.05 1.06
N MET A 51 -5.99 4.61 -0.03
CA MET A 51 -7.42 4.66 -0.25
C MET A 51 -8.05 3.34 0.20
N ASN A 52 -8.57 3.32 1.42
CA ASN A 52 -9.35 2.18 1.90
C ASN A 52 -10.78 2.27 1.36
N TYR A 53 -11.34 1.14 0.96
CA TYR A 53 -12.76 1.06 0.65
C TYR A 53 -13.60 1.44 1.87
N SER A 54 -14.57 2.32 1.63
CA SER A 54 -15.49 2.80 2.66
C SER A 54 -16.89 2.98 2.05
N MET A 55 -17.93 2.67 2.82
CA MET A 55 -19.27 3.07 2.45
C MET A 55 -19.45 4.57 2.75
N ARG A 56 -19.68 5.34 1.71
CA ARG A 56 -19.97 6.77 1.79
C ARG A 56 -21.46 6.98 1.79
N ILE A 57 -21.93 7.72 2.75
CA ILE A 57 -23.35 8.01 2.94
C ILE A 57 -23.53 9.52 2.84
N TRP A 58 -24.12 9.94 1.73
CA TRP A 58 -24.42 11.33 1.45
C TRP A 58 -25.83 11.65 1.92
N LEU A 59 -25.95 12.26 3.09
CA LEU A 59 -27.23 12.62 3.69
C LEU A 59 -27.86 13.77 2.90
N ASP A 60 -29.16 13.66 2.62
CA ASP A 60 -29.97 14.70 1.99
C ASP A 60 -30.67 15.53 3.08
N PRO A 61 -30.26 16.80 3.28
CA PRO A 61 -30.81 17.62 4.36
C PRO A 61 -32.32 17.89 4.22
N GLU A 62 -32.83 18.00 3.00
CA GLU A 62 -34.26 18.30 2.77
C GLU A 62 -35.12 17.07 3.13
N ARG A 63 -34.70 15.88 2.68
CA ARG A 63 -35.40 14.64 3.01
C ARG A 63 -35.31 14.32 4.49
N MET A 64 -34.18 14.61 5.14
CA MET A 64 -34.03 14.45 6.58
C MET A 64 -34.95 15.41 7.35
N ALA A 65 -35.02 16.67 6.95
CA ALA A 65 -35.93 17.65 7.57
C ALA A 65 -37.39 17.24 7.40
N ALA A 66 -37.81 16.76 6.23
CA ALA A 66 -39.17 16.28 5.96
C ALA A 66 -39.53 15.09 6.84
N THR A 67 -38.57 14.24 7.22
CA THR A 67 -38.80 13.10 8.10
C THR A 67 -38.48 13.38 9.58
N GLY A 68 -38.01 14.59 9.91
CA GLY A 68 -37.62 15.00 11.26
C GLY A 68 -36.45 14.17 11.82
N LEU A 69 -35.53 13.72 10.94
CA LEU A 69 -34.35 12.95 11.30
C LEU A 69 -33.13 13.85 11.40
N THR A 70 -32.19 13.47 12.28
CA THR A 70 -30.91 14.14 12.47
C THR A 70 -29.75 13.21 12.00
N PRO A 71 -28.57 13.76 11.67
CA PRO A 71 -27.39 12.92 11.37
C PRO A 71 -27.02 11.96 12.51
N SER A 72 -27.29 12.32 13.75
CA SER A 72 -27.08 11.47 14.91
C SER A 72 -27.98 10.24 14.93
N ASP A 73 -29.24 10.37 14.48
CA ASP A 73 -30.18 9.25 14.40
C ASP A 73 -29.70 8.24 13.35
N VAL A 74 -29.21 8.73 12.21
CA VAL A 74 -28.61 7.88 11.15
C VAL A 74 -27.37 7.17 11.66
N ALA A 75 -26.50 7.89 12.38
CA ALA A 75 -25.27 7.29 12.92
C ALA A 75 -25.58 6.26 14.02
N ALA A 76 -26.62 6.44 14.80
CA ALA A 76 -27.07 5.46 15.79
C ALA A 76 -27.62 4.20 15.09
N ALA A 77 -28.55 4.37 14.14
CA ALA A 77 -29.13 3.26 13.39
C ALA A 77 -28.07 2.40 12.65
N LEU A 78 -27.06 3.07 12.08
CA LEU A 78 -25.93 2.38 11.44
C LEU A 78 -25.09 1.59 12.43
N ARG A 79 -24.78 2.14 13.60
CA ARG A 79 -24.01 1.44 14.63
C ARG A 79 -24.74 0.21 15.15
N ASP A 80 -26.04 0.32 15.35
CA ASP A 80 -26.85 -0.75 15.92
C ASP A 80 -27.04 -1.91 14.92
N GLN A 81 -27.26 -1.58 13.62
CA GLN A 81 -27.53 -2.60 12.61
C GLN A 81 -26.29 -3.11 11.88
N ASN A 82 -25.14 -2.42 12.00
CA ASN A 82 -23.84 -2.83 11.43
C ASN A 82 -22.90 -3.38 12.51
N ALA A 83 -23.43 -3.95 13.57
CA ALA A 83 -22.65 -4.56 14.65
C ALA A 83 -22.47 -6.06 14.42
N GLN A 84 -21.25 -6.54 14.66
CA GLN A 84 -20.96 -7.97 14.69
C GLN A 84 -21.13 -8.47 16.12
N LEU A 85 -22.23 -9.15 16.38
CA LEU A 85 -22.51 -9.74 17.68
C LEU A 85 -22.11 -11.21 17.71
N PRO A 86 -21.30 -11.66 18.72
CA PRO A 86 -21.06 -13.07 18.92
C PRO A 86 -22.36 -13.72 19.38
N ALA A 87 -22.88 -14.65 18.58
CA ALA A 87 -24.15 -15.29 18.88
C ALA A 87 -24.04 -16.49 19.88
N GLY A 88 -22.80 -16.90 20.20
CA GLY A 88 -22.55 -18.01 21.11
C GLY A 88 -22.71 -19.39 20.49
N ARG A 89 -22.90 -20.36 21.36
CA ARG A 89 -23.11 -21.77 20.98
C ARG A 89 -24.29 -22.33 21.76
N VAL A 90 -25.13 -23.09 21.08
CA VAL A 90 -26.19 -23.87 21.71
C VAL A 90 -25.63 -25.27 21.96
N GLY A 91 -25.85 -25.84 23.14
CA GLY A 91 -25.29 -27.14 23.49
C GLY A 91 -23.86 -27.11 24.04
N ALA A 92 -23.30 -25.94 24.40
CA ALA A 92 -21.99 -25.85 25.05
C ALA A 92 -22.13 -25.92 26.57
N GLU A 93 -21.16 -26.54 27.25
CA GLU A 93 -21.08 -26.59 28.72
C GLU A 93 -20.92 -25.17 29.32
N PRO A 94 -21.44 -24.93 30.56
CA PRO A 94 -22.15 -25.89 31.44
C PRO A 94 -23.65 -26.02 31.14
N GLN A 95 -24.17 -27.24 31.06
CA GLN A 95 -25.57 -27.54 30.83
C GLN A 95 -26.15 -28.45 31.95
N ALA A 96 -27.47 -28.37 32.13
CA ALA A 96 -28.16 -29.19 33.11
C ALA A 96 -28.38 -30.66 32.63
N GLU A 97 -28.37 -30.86 31.31
CA GLU A 97 -28.50 -32.17 30.67
C GLU A 97 -27.40 -32.34 29.62
N GLU A 98 -26.85 -33.53 29.48
CA GLU A 98 -25.81 -33.87 28.51
C GLU A 98 -26.38 -33.82 27.07
N VAL A 99 -25.84 -32.98 26.21
CA VAL A 99 -26.28 -32.81 24.81
C VAL A 99 -25.15 -33.25 23.90
N ASP A 100 -25.44 -34.23 23.04
CA ASP A 100 -24.45 -34.86 22.15
C ASP A 100 -23.89 -33.92 21.06
N PHE A 101 -24.54 -32.77 20.79
CA PHE A 101 -24.15 -31.86 19.71
C PHE A 101 -24.11 -30.40 20.14
N THR A 102 -23.03 -29.71 19.77
CA THR A 102 -22.89 -28.27 19.95
C THR A 102 -23.08 -27.55 18.60
N PHE A 103 -24.02 -26.63 18.54
CA PHE A 103 -24.26 -25.81 17.36
C PHE A 103 -23.72 -24.41 17.57
N THR A 104 -22.81 -23.96 16.70
CA THR A 104 -22.38 -22.57 16.68
C THR A 104 -23.45 -21.73 16.00
N LEU A 105 -23.98 -20.74 16.72
CA LEU A 105 -24.89 -19.76 16.14
C LEU A 105 -24.08 -18.76 15.32
N VAL A 106 -24.46 -18.59 14.06
CA VAL A 106 -23.88 -17.58 13.19
C VAL A 106 -24.93 -16.48 12.99
N THR A 107 -24.63 -15.28 13.47
CA THR A 107 -25.43 -14.10 13.17
C THR A 107 -25.00 -13.48 11.85
N ARG A 108 -25.90 -12.70 11.25
CA ARG A 108 -25.56 -11.86 10.12
C ARG A 108 -24.39 -10.94 10.53
N GLY A 109 -23.33 -10.94 9.74
CA GLY A 109 -22.16 -10.11 9.99
C GLY A 109 -22.40 -8.64 9.69
N ARG A 110 -21.31 -7.88 9.58
CA ARG A 110 -21.38 -6.48 9.13
C ARG A 110 -21.95 -6.39 7.72
N LEU A 111 -22.61 -5.28 7.45
CA LEU A 111 -23.10 -4.95 6.12
C LEU A 111 -21.94 -4.77 5.15
N THR A 112 -22.06 -5.31 3.94
CA THR A 112 -20.96 -5.33 2.96
C THR A 112 -21.32 -4.70 1.62
N SER A 113 -22.61 -4.56 1.31
CA SER A 113 -23.06 -4.03 0.03
C SER A 113 -23.81 -2.70 0.16
N VAL A 114 -23.85 -1.94 -0.93
CA VAL A 114 -24.60 -0.68 -1.02
C VAL A 114 -26.09 -0.89 -0.73
N GLU A 115 -26.64 -2.01 -1.21
CA GLU A 115 -28.04 -2.40 -1.04
C GLU A 115 -28.33 -2.68 0.42
N GLU A 116 -27.46 -3.39 1.11
CA GLU A 116 -27.61 -3.70 2.54
C GLU A 116 -27.58 -2.42 3.39
N PHE A 117 -26.62 -1.53 3.13
CA PHE A 117 -26.55 -0.24 3.80
C PHE A 117 -27.80 0.61 3.49
N GLY A 118 -28.25 0.63 2.23
CA GLY A 118 -29.48 1.34 1.84
C GLY A 118 -30.75 0.80 2.50
N ALA A 119 -30.75 -0.47 2.89
CA ALA A 119 -31.88 -1.13 3.56
C ALA A 119 -31.93 -0.88 5.08
N VAL A 120 -30.88 -0.29 5.68
CA VAL A 120 -30.85 0.05 7.12
C VAL A 120 -32.07 0.89 7.49
N ILE A 121 -32.78 0.47 8.54
CA ILE A 121 -33.95 1.16 9.05
C ILE A 121 -33.50 2.28 9.99
N VAL A 122 -33.76 3.53 9.62
CA VAL A 122 -33.41 4.69 10.44
C VAL A 122 -34.54 5.05 11.42
N ARG A 123 -35.80 4.90 10.99
CA ARG A 123 -36.97 5.13 11.84
C ARG A 123 -38.07 4.14 11.48
N SER A 124 -38.78 3.66 12.48
CA SER A 124 -40.05 2.97 12.38
C SER A 124 -41.09 3.72 13.16
N THR A 125 -42.25 3.94 12.57
CA THR A 125 -43.40 4.59 13.21
C THR A 125 -44.42 3.53 13.67
N GLU A 126 -45.29 3.92 14.60
CA GLU A 126 -46.29 3.01 15.21
C GLU A 126 -47.33 2.48 14.19
N ASP A 127 -47.52 3.21 13.09
CA ASP A 127 -48.38 2.82 11.96
C ASP A 127 -47.73 1.79 11.02
N GLY A 128 -46.53 1.35 11.33
CA GLY A 128 -45.77 0.38 10.52
C GLY A 128 -45.01 1.02 9.36
N SER A 129 -45.02 2.32 9.19
CA SER A 129 -44.23 3.03 8.21
C SER A 129 -42.72 2.99 8.61
N VAL A 130 -41.85 2.74 7.63
CA VAL A 130 -40.39 2.57 7.83
C VAL A 130 -39.63 3.51 6.91
N VAL A 131 -38.79 4.35 7.53
CA VAL A 131 -37.81 5.17 6.78
C VAL A 131 -36.48 4.42 6.71
N ARG A 132 -36.02 4.15 5.49
CA ARG A 132 -34.75 3.49 5.25
C ARG A 132 -33.68 4.50 4.88
N LEU A 133 -32.42 4.11 5.02
CA LEU A 133 -31.27 4.99 4.70
C LEU A 133 -31.32 5.45 3.23
N ARG A 134 -31.71 4.59 2.29
CA ARG A 134 -31.85 4.96 0.87
C ARG A 134 -32.89 6.05 0.59
N ASP A 135 -33.84 6.24 1.50
CA ASP A 135 -34.92 7.22 1.34
C ASP A 135 -34.44 8.63 1.66
N ILE A 136 -33.39 8.75 2.49
CA ILE A 136 -32.83 10.01 3.02
C ILE A 136 -31.37 10.25 2.67
N ALA A 137 -30.73 9.29 2.00
CA ALA A 137 -29.31 9.36 1.66
C ALA A 137 -29.00 8.60 0.38
N ARG A 138 -27.92 9.02 -0.29
CA ARG A 138 -27.26 8.25 -1.34
C ARG A 138 -26.11 7.46 -0.72
N VAL A 139 -26.09 6.15 -0.94
CA VAL A 139 -25.04 5.25 -0.46
C VAL A 139 -24.19 4.84 -1.66
N GLU A 140 -22.88 4.92 -1.54
CA GLU A 140 -21.92 4.48 -2.55
C GLU A 140 -20.66 3.89 -1.93
N LEU A 141 -20.05 2.94 -2.62
CA LEU A 141 -18.73 2.43 -2.27
C LEU A 141 -17.67 3.38 -2.86
N GLY A 142 -16.77 3.86 -2.03
CA GLY A 142 -15.72 4.77 -2.47
C GLY A 142 -14.53 4.75 -1.54
N ALA A 143 -13.59 5.69 -1.70
CA ALA A 143 -12.48 5.83 -0.78
C ALA A 143 -12.91 6.53 0.51
N ARG A 144 -12.24 6.21 1.61
CA ARG A 144 -12.45 6.85 2.90
C ARG A 144 -12.12 8.34 2.85
N ASP A 145 -11.00 8.69 2.21
CA ASP A 145 -10.60 10.07 1.92
C ASP A 145 -9.96 10.16 0.53
N TYR A 146 -9.82 11.37 0.01
CA TYR A 146 -9.25 11.68 -1.31
C TYR A 146 -8.23 12.82 -1.22
N ASP A 147 -7.63 13.02 -0.05
CA ASP A 147 -6.76 14.15 0.24
C ASP A 147 -5.40 14.05 -0.45
N PHE A 148 -4.99 12.82 -0.81
CA PHE A 148 -3.73 12.57 -1.47
C PHE A 148 -3.94 12.06 -2.90
N LYS A 149 -3.29 12.73 -3.86
CA LYS A 149 -3.26 12.31 -5.26
C LYS A 149 -1.82 12.31 -5.76
N ALA A 150 -1.45 11.22 -6.42
CA ALA A 150 -0.15 11.13 -7.09
C ALA A 150 -0.35 10.82 -8.58
N THR A 151 0.57 11.32 -9.39
CA THR A 151 0.58 11.05 -10.82
C THR A 151 1.97 10.63 -11.27
N LEU A 152 2.01 9.74 -12.25
CA LEU A 152 3.23 9.35 -12.95
C LEU A 152 3.04 9.61 -14.44
N ASN A 153 3.84 10.51 -15.02
CA ASN A 153 3.73 10.91 -16.42
C ASN A 153 2.31 11.39 -16.81
N GLY A 154 1.66 12.13 -15.91
CA GLY A 154 0.30 12.65 -16.11
C GLY A 154 -0.83 11.65 -15.90
N LYS A 155 -0.54 10.39 -15.57
CA LYS A 155 -1.54 9.38 -15.26
C LYS A 155 -1.65 9.17 -13.73
N PRO A 156 -2.85 8.90 -13.21
CA PRO A 156 -3.02 8.54 -11.80
C PRO A 156 -2.12 7.37 -11.41
N ALA A 157 -1.47 7.47 -10.26
CA ALA A 157 -0.56 6.45 -9.78
C ALA A 157 -0.56 6.39 -8.25
N VAL A 158 -0.30 5.21 -7.72
CA VAL A 158 -0.25 4.95 -6.28
C VAL A 158 1.19 4.70 -5.86
N PRO A 159 1.80 5.59 -5.05
CA PRO A 159 3.19 5.44 -4.62
C PRO A 159 3.32 4.55 -3.38
N ILE A 160 4.31 3.67 -3.42
CA ILE A 160 4.75 2.82 -2.32
C ILE A 160 6.18 3.23 -1.96
N GLY A 161 6.38 3.84 -0.81
CA GLY A 161 7.70 4.20 -0.30
C GLY A 161 8.41 2.97 0.28
N ILE A 162 9.63 2.74 -0.18
CA ILE A 162 10.50 1.68 0.33
C ILE A 162 11.51 2.30 1.29
N PHE A 163 11.61 1.74 2.48
CA PHE A 163 12.49 2.21 3.54
C PHE A 163 13.56 1.16 3.84
N LEU A 164 14.81 1.61 3.92
CA LEU A 164 15.94 0.74 4.18
C LEU A 164 15.97 0.29 5.64
N GLN A 165 16.22 -0.98 5.87
CA GLN A 165 16.53 -1.49 7.22
C GLN A 165 17.89 -0.94 7.67
N PRO A 166 18.02 -0.46 8.93
CA PRO A 166 19.30 0.02 9.46
C PRO A 166 20.41 -1.03 9.29
N GLY A 167 21.52 -0.61 8.68
CA GLY A 167 22.67 -1.49 8.43
C GLY A 167 22.61 -2.36 7.17
N ALA A 168 21.49 -2.34 6.43
CA ALA A 168 21.37 -3.06 5.18
C ALA A 168 22.10 -2.36 4.02
N ASN A 169 22.48 -3.14 3.00
CA ASN A 169 23.09 -2.64 1.79
C ASN A 169 22.03 -2.05 0.84
N ALA A 170 22.02 -0.74 0.69
CA ALA A 170 21.06 -0.02 -0.12
C ALA A 170 21.02 -0.47 -1.60
N LEU A 171 22.19 -0.72 -2.21
CA LEU A 171 22.28 -1.18 -3.60
C LEU A 171 21.65 -2.54 -3.78
N ALA A 172 22.06 -3.52 -2.96
CA ALA A 172 21.54 -4.88 -3.02
C ALA A 172 20.04 -4.92 -2.72
N THR A 173 19.57 -4.16 -1.73
CA THR A 173 18.16 -4.07 -1.38
C THR A 173 17.33 -3.52 -2.53
N MET A 174 17.79 -2.45 -3.18
CA MET A 174 17.03 -1.84 -4.28
C MET A 174 17.03 -2.73 -5.55
N ASP A 175 18.11 -3.44 -5.80
CA ASP A 175 18.18 -4.44 -6.89
C ASP A 175 17.17 -5.57 -6.61
N GLY A 176 17.10 -6.09 -5.37
CA GLY A 176 16.10 -7.08 -4.96
C GLY A 176 14.65 -6.56 -5.07
N VAL A 177 14.39 -5.29 -4.73
CA VAL A 177 13.08 -4.66 -4.91
C VAL A 177 12.66 -4.64 -6.39
N ARG A 178 13.59 -4.31 -7.29
CA ARG A 178 13.31 -4.31 -8.73
C ARG A 178 13.06 -5.70 -9.29
N GLU A 179 13.86 -6.66 -8.87
CA GLU A 179 13.69 -8.07 -9.27
C GLU A 179 12.32 -8.59 -8.80
N ARG A 180 11.98 -8.36 -7.52
CA ARG A 180 10.69 -8.76 -6.97
C ARG A 180 9.52 -8.07 -7.67
N LEU A 181 9.64 -6.78 -7.97
CA LEU A 181 8.61 -6.05 -8.72
C LEU A 181 8.43 -6.63 -10.13
N ALA A 182 9.52 -6.99 -10.82
CA ALA A 182 9.45 -7.61 -12.14
C ALA A 182 8.75 -8.99 -12.11
N GLU A 183 9.02 -9.80 -11.09
CA GLU A 183 8.30 -11.07 -10.88
C GLU A 183 6.80 -10.82 -10.65
N LEU A 184 6.46 -9.88 -9.78
CA LEU A 184 5.07 -9.55 -9.46
C LEU A 184 4.30 -9.02 -10.67
N GLN A 185 4.96 -8.29 -11.57
CA GLN A 185 4.32 -7.80 -12.79
C GLN A 185 3.78 -8.92 -13.69
N GLY A 186 4.36 -10.11 -13.63
CA GLY A 186 3.85 -11.30 -14.34
C GLY A 186 2.46 -11.76 -13.83
N SER A 187 2.09 -11.39 -12.61
CA SER A 187 0.80 -11.71 -11.98
C SER A 187 -0.16 -10.53 -11.90
N PHE A 188 0.24 -9.35 -12.39
CA PHE A 188 -0.62 -8.17 -12.36
C PHE A 188 -1.82 -8.32 -13.31
N PRO A 189 -2.97 -7.74 -12.94
CA PRO A 189 -4.07 -7.60 -13.88
C PRO A 189 -3.63 -6.86 -15.14
N GLU A 190 -4.21 -7.23 -16.28
CA GLU A 190 -3.88 -6.62 -17.58
C GLU A 190 -4.08 -5.09 -17.54
N GLY A 191 -3.03 -4.35 -17.92
CA GLY A 191 -3.05 -2.88 -17.90
C GLY A 191 -2.56 -2.25 -16.60
N LEU A 192 -2.26 -3.03 -15.54
CA LEU A 192 -1.60 -2.53 -14.33
C LEU A 192 -0.08 -2.67 -14.49
N VAL A 193 0.68 -1.62 -14.18
CA VAL A 193 2.14 -1.63 -14.23
C VAL A 193 2.75 -1.05 -12.97
N GLY A 194 3.90 -1.60 -12.60
CA GLY A 194 4.74 -1.08 -11.52
C GLY A 194 6.04 -0.48 -12.08
N GLN A 195 6.43 0.68 -11.61
CA GLN A 195 7.67 1.35 -12.01
C GLN A 195 8.39 1.90 -10.78
N VAL A 196 9.70 2.12 -10.91
CA VAL A 196 10.54 2.73 -9.88
C VAL A 196 11.06 4.08 -10.39
N PRO A 197 10.25 5.16 -10.32
CA PRO A 197 10.66 6.46 -10.81
C PRO A 197 11.70 7.13 -9.90
N TYR A 198 11.65 6.88 -8.61
CA TYR A 198 12.58 7.44 -7.64
C TYR A 198 13.42 6.35 -7.00
N ASP A 199 14.75 6.50 -7.07
CA ASP A 199 15.72 5.56 -6.55
C ASP A 199 16.99 6.31 -6.16
N THR A 200 17.28 6.34 -4.87
CA THR A 200 18.45 7.00 -4.30
C THR A 200 19.76 6.29 -4.63
N THR A 201 19.69 4.99 -4.95
CA THR A 201 20.89 4.19 -5.23
C THR A 201 21.53 4.49 -6.58
N LYS A 202 20.78 5.13 -7.50
CA LYS A 202 21.32 5.55 -8.80
C LYS A 202 22.51 6.50 -8.64
N PHE A 203 22.38 7.47 -7.75
CA PHE A 203 23.48 8.43 -7.48
C PHE A 203 24.68 7.75 -6.83
N VAL A 204 24.43 6.83 -5.89
CA VAL A 204 25.50 6.05 -5.24
C VAL A 204 26.25 5.21 -6.26
N ARG A 205 25.54 4.54 -7.18
CA ARG A 205 26.14 3.70 -8.23
C ARG A 205 27.00 4.53 -9.18
N ILE A 206 26.50 5.69 -9.62
CA ILE A 206 27.26 6.62 -10.48
C ILE A 206 28.54 7.08 -9.76
N SER A 207 28.39 7.53 -8.50
CA SER A 207 29.55 7.99 -7.72
C SER A 207 30.61 6.92 -7.54
N ILE A 208 30.23 5.67 -7.27
CA ILE A 208 31.17 4.54 -7.17
C ILE A 208 31.89 4.31 -8.51
N GLN A 209 31.16 4.37 -9.62
CA GLN A 209 31.76 4.22 -10.95
C GLN A 209 32.74 5.34 -11.27
N GLU A 210 32.38 6.59 -10.98
CA GLU A 210 33.26 7.74 -11.19
C GLU A 210 34.53 7.66 -10.34
N VAL A 211 34.41 7.27 -9.06
CA VAL A 211 35.59 7.05 -8.21
C VAL A 211 36.47 5.94 -8.76
N ALA A 212 35.91 4.84 -9.22
CA ALA A 212 36.67 3.75 -9.83
C ALA A 212 37.41 4.21 -11.11
N TRP A 213 36.74 5.00 -11.96
CA TRP A 213 37.36 5.57 -13.15
C TRP A 213 38.48 6.56 -12.83
N THR A 214 38.28 7.48 -11.89
CA THR A 214 39.30 8.46 -11.47
C THR A 214 40.51 7.77 -10.84
N LEU A 215 40.30 6.70 -10.07
CA LEU A 215 41.40 5.90 -9.52
C LEU A 215 42.18 5.20 -10.66
N LEU A 216 41.48 4.64 -11.65
CA LEU A 216 42.15 4.02 -12.81
C LEU A 216 42.93 5.06 -13.60
N GLU A 217 42.37 6.25 -13.86
CA GLU A 217 43.03 7.34 -14.56
C GLU A 217 44.27 7.82 -13.80
N ALA A 218 44.14 8.04 -12.49
CA ALA A 218 45.26 8.39 -11.64
C ALA A 218 46.37 7.32 -11.67
N PHE A 219 46.01 6.05 -11.60
CA PHE A 219 46.92 4.94 -11.68
C PHE A 219 47.69 4.93 -13.03
N VAL A 220 46.98 5.08 -14.14
CA VAL A 220 47.58 5.14 -15.47
C VAL A 220 48.55 6.33 -15.61
N LEU A 221 48.16 7.48 -15.08
CA LEU A 221 48.99 8.71 -15.10
C LEU A 221 50.27 8.51 -14.28
N VAL A 222 50.15 8.03 -13.04
CA VAL A 222 51.29 7.76 -12.17
C VAL A 222 52.20 6.71 -12.80
N PHE A 223 51.65 5.61 -13.33
CA PHE A 223 52.39 4.59 -14.04
C PHE A 223 53.14 5.19 -15.23
N GLY A 224 52.48 6.02 -16.05
CA GLY A 224 53.10 6.68 -17.20
C GLY A 224 54.24 7.61 -16.83
N VAL A 225 54.08 8.42 -15.79
CA VAL A 225 55.13 9.32 -15.29
C VAL A 225 56.31 8.53 -14.74
N VAL A 226 56.10 7.54 -13.89
CA VAL A 226 57.13 6.68 -13.32
C VAL A 226 57.87 5.93 -14.40
N PHE A 227 57.16 5.38 -15.41
CA PHE A 227 57.76 4.70 -16.55
C PHE A 227 58.67 5.62 -17.39
N LEU A 228 58.25 6.86 -17.61
CA LEU A 228 59.00 7.84 -18.36
C LEU A 228 60.32 8.21 -17.68
N PHE A 229 60.33 8.29 -16.33
CA PHE A 229 61.54 8.59 -15.57
C PHE A 229 62.48 7.37 -15.38
N LEU A 230 61.93 6.17 -15.11
CA LEU A 230 62.72 4.99 -14.86
C LEU A 230 63.14 4.24 -16.13
N GLN A 231 62.47 4.46 -17.25
CA GLN A 231 62.69 3.81 -18.56
C GLN A 231 62.85 2.28 -18.48
N ASN A 232 62.28 1.67 -17.43
CA ASN A 232 62.40 0.26 -17.16
C ASN A 232 61.03 -0.28 -16.63
N TRP A 233 60.37 -1.08 -17.43
CA TRP A 233 59.08 -1.69 -17.13
C TRP A 233 59.08 -2.43 -15.78
N ARG A 234 60.12 -3.21 -15.47
CA ARG A 234 60.17 -3.99 -14.23
C ARG A 234 60.31 -3.10 -12.99
N ALA A 235 61.06 -2.01 -13.11
CA ALA A 235 61.23 -1.04 -12.04
C ALA A 235 59.97 -0.19 -11.82
N THR A 236 59.11 0.01 -12.82
CA THR A 236 57.89 0.76 -12.76
C THR A 236 56.74 0.01 -12.06
N VAL A 237 56.71 -1.32 -12.19
CA VAL A 237 55.67 -2.16 -11.61
C VAL A 237 55.65 -2.12 -10.08
N ILE A 238 56.86 -2.05 -9.44
CA ILE A 238 56.94 -2.08 -7.98
C ILE A 238 56.31 -0.83 -7.32
N PRO A 239 56.62 0.41 -7.70
CA PRO A 239 55.94 1.58 -7.17
C PRO A 239 54.47 1.67 -7.58
N SER A 240 54.09 1.16 -8.75
CA SER A 240 52.70 1.16 -9.23
C SER A 240 51.81 0.19 -8.47
N LEU A 241 52.34 -0.87 -7.87
CA LEU A 241 51.62 -1.78 -6.98
C LEU A 241 51.44 -1.22 -5.54
N ALA A 242 52.24 -0.19 -5.19
CA ALA A 242 52.20 0.45 -3.86
C ALA A 242 51.22 1.64 -3.80
N VAL A 243 50.72 2.10 -4.95
CA VAL A 243 49.70 3.15 -5.08
C VAL A 243 48.30 2.54 -5.16
#